data_9cfcd8f0e01c590e100aace0a35c2dda
#
_entry.id   9cfcd8f0e01c590e100aace0a35c2dda
#
_cell.length_a   1.000
_cell.length_b   1.000
_cell.length_c   1.000
_cell.angle_alpha   90.00
_cell.angle_beta   90.00
_cell.angle_gamma   90.00
#
_symmetry.space_group_name_H-M   'P 1'
#
loop_
_entity.id
_entity.type
_entity.pdbx_description
1 polymer ?
#
loop_
_entity_poly.entity_id
_entity_poly.type
_entity_poly.pdbx_seq_one_letter_code
_entity_poly.pdbx_strand_id
1 'polypeptide(L)' 'MDAWLTSAAEALGINEALRPDEVETLLELARVAAHDSGERTNAPLLCYLVGLAAARRGASVDELAAAVRRSTS' A
#
# COMPACT_ATOMS: atom_id res chain seq x y z
N MET A 1 11.17 6.11 5.29
CA MET A 1 10.17 7.00 4.68
C MET A 1 10.81 8.37 4.53
N ASP A 2 10.66 9.00 3.40
CA ASP A 2 11.32 10.29 3.17
C ASP A 2 10.64 11.45 3.92
N ALA A 3 11.28 12.62 3.90
CA ALA A 3 10.79 13.78 4.64
C ALA A 3 9.43 14.27 4.12
N TRP A 4 9.20 14.17 2.82
CA TRP A 4 7.93 14.59 2.24
C TRP A 4 6.78 13.73 2.77
N LEU A 5 6.96 12.40 2.77
CA LEU A 5 5.94 11.48 3.28
C LEU A 5 5.75 11.63 4.78
N THR A 6 6.82 11.91 5.53
CA THR A 6 6.72 12.15 6.96
C THR A 6 5.84 13.37 7.23
N SER A 7 6.05 14.45 6.47
CA SER A 7 5.20 15.63 6.62
C SER A 7 3.75 15.37 6.27
N ALA A 8 3.51 14.59 5.23
CA ALA A 8 2.15 14.20 4.84
C ALA A 8 1.49 13.35 5.93
N ALA A 9 2.23 12.42 6.52
CA ALA A 9 1.71 11.58 7.60
C ALA A 9 1.32 12.43 8.81
N GLU A 10 2.15 13.41 9.16
CA GLU A 10 1.83 14.33 10.27
C GLU A 10 0.55 15.10 9.98
N ALA A 11 0.39 15.59 8.77
CA ALA A 11 -0.83 16.31 8.37
C ALA A 11 -2.06 15.41 8.47
N LEU A 12 -1.90 14.11 8.25
CA LEU A 12 -2.98 13.14 8.34
C LEU A 12 -3.21 12.60 9.76
N GLY A 13 -2.41 13.03 10.71
CA GLY A 13 -2.51 12.54 12.08
C GLY A 13 -1.98 11.13 12.27
N ILE A 14 -1.12 10.68 11.36
CA ILE A 14 -0.51 9.35 11.41
C ILE A 14 0.89 9.47 12.00
N ASN A 15 1.15 8.78 13.08
CA ASN A 15 2.44 8.83 13.77
C ASN A 15 3.39 7.70 13.39
N GLU A 16 2.88 6.66 12.73
CA GLU A 16 3.71 5.54 12.32
C GLU A 16 4.45 5.84 11.03
N ALA A 17 5.70 5.39 10.97
CA ALA A 17 6.46 5.43 9.74
C ALA A 17 6.34 4.09 9.04
N LEU A 18 6.35 4.10 7.71
CA LEU A 18 6.43 2.87 6.95
C LEU A 18 7.84 2.31 7.04
N ARG A 19 7.95 1.01 7.29
CA ARG A 19 9.26 0.34 7.26
C ARG A 19 9.73 0.22 5.81
N PRO A 20 11.04 0.15 5.59
CA PRO A 20 11.57 0.00 4.21
C PRO A 20 10.98 -1.20 3.46
N ASP A 21 10.76 -2.33 4.15
CA ASP A 21 10.16 -3.50 3.53
C ASP A 21 8.70 -3.28 3.15
N GLU A 22 7.96 -2.52 3.94
CA GLU A 22 6.58 -2.14 3.62
C GLU A 22 6.53 -1.24 2.39
N VAL A 23 7.44 -0.29 2.30
CA VAL A 23 7.54 0.60 1.14
C VAL A 23 7.77 -0.23 -0.13
N GLU A 24 8.71 -1.16 -0.06
CA GLU A 24 9.04 -2.03 -1.20
C GLU A 24 7.82 -2.85 -1.64
N THR A 25 7.12 -3.45 -0.69
CA THR A 25 5.92 -4.25 -0.96
C THR A 25 4.82 -3.41 -1.59
N LEU A 26 4.58 -2.21 -1.07
CA LEU A 26 3.54 -1.32 -1.60
C LEU A 26 3.86 -0.84 -3.01
N LEU A 27 5.12 -0.50 -3.28
CA LEU A 27 5.53 -0.08 -4.62
C LEU A 27 5.38 -1.23 -5.62
N GLU A 28 5.70 -2.44 -5.20
CA GLU A 28 5.52 -3.63 -6.04
C GLU A 28 4.04 -3.88 -6.32
N LEU A 29 3.18 -3.75 -5.31
CA LEU A 29 1.73 -3.88 -5.50
C LEU A 29 1.19 -2.82 -6.46
N ALA A 30 1.69 -1.60 -6.35
CA ALA A 30 1.28 -0.51 -7.24
C ALA A 30 1.65 -0.85 -8.69
N ARG A 31 2.85 -1.38 -8.91
CA ARG A 31 3.30 -1.78 -10.23
C ARG A 31 2.43 -2.91 -10.80
N VAL A 32 2.17 -3.93 -9.99
CA VAL A 32 1.34 -5.06 -10.39
C VAL A 32 -0.09 -4.59 -10.71
N ALA A 33 -0.65 -3.72 -9.88
CA ALA A 33 -1.99 -3.20 -10.12
C ALA A 33 -2.11 -2.51 -11.48
N ALA A 34 -1.13 -1.67 -11.81
CA ALA A 34 -1.13 -0.96 -13.08
C ALA A 34 -1.00 -1.92 -14.26
N HIS A 35 -0.10 -2.89 -14.16
CA HIS A 35 0.16 -3.85 -15.25
C HIS A 35 -0.96 -4.86 -15.44
N ASP A 36 -1.39 -5.49 -14.35
CA ASP A 36 -2.37 -6.58 -14.45
C ASP A 36 -3.76 -6.07 -14.82
N SER A 37 -4.13 -4.89 -14.34
CA SER A 37 -5.44 -4.32 -14.65
C SER A 37 -5.45 -3.54 -15.97
N GLY A 38 -4.28 -3.15 -16.47
CA GLY A 38 -4.16 -2.30 -17.64
C GLY A 38 -4.53 -0.84 -17.37
N GLU A 39 -4.77 -0.49 -16.10
CA GLU A 39 -5.17 0.85 -15.69
C GLU A 39 -4.19 1.40 -14.66
N ARG A 40 -3.37 2.37 -15.06
CA ARG A 40 -2.36 2.96 -14.16
C ARG A 40 -2.98 3.59 -12.92
N THR A 41 -4.19 4.12 -13.04
CA THR A 41 -4.88 4.76 -11.93
C THR A 41 -5.27 3.77 -10.83
N ASN A 42 -5.27 2.48 -11.11
CA ASN A 42 -5.55 1.49 -10.07
C ASN A 42 -4.43 1.35 -9.05
N ALA A 43 -3.22 1.81 -9.38
CA ALA A 43 -2.09 1.72 -8.46
C ALA A 43 -2.35 2.46 -7.14
N PRO A 44 -2.64 3.78 -7.16
CA PRO A 44 -2.94 4.48 -5.90
C PRO A 44 -4.24 3.99 -5.26
N LEU A 45 -5.21 3.57 -6.05
CA LEU A 45 -6.48 3.10 -5.51
C LEU A 45 -6.31 1.78 -4.76
N LEU A 46 -5.51 0.86 -5.30
CA LEU A 46 -5.19 -0.38 -4.59
C LEU A 46 -4.45 -0.09 -3.29
N CYS A 47 -3.47 0.81 -3.31
CA CYS A 47 -2.72 1.14 -2.11
C CYS A 47 -3.62 1.71 -1.02
N TYR A 48 -4.60 2.54 -1.40
CA TYR A 48 -5.59 3.04 -0.45
C TYR A 48 -6.40 1.89 0.16
N LEU A 49 -6.87 0.96 -0.68
CA LEU A 49 -7.63 -0.19 -0.19
C LEU A 49 -6.81 -1.06 0.76
N VAL A 50 -5.55 -1.28 0.45
CA VAL A 50 -4.65 -2.04 1.32
C VAL A 50 -4.50 -1.35 2.67
N GLY A 51 -4.28 -0.03 2.66
CA GLY A 51 -4.18 0.74 3.89
C GLY A 51 -5.46 0.69 4.72
N LEU A 52 -6.60 0.79 4.05
CA LEU A 52 -7.90 0.72 4.69
C LEU A 52 -8.11 -0.65 5.34
N ALA A 53 -7.78 -1.72 4.63
CA ALA A 53 -7.92 -3.08 5.15
C ALA A 53 -6.96 -3.32 6.33
N ALA A 54 -5.75 -2.81 6.24
CA ALA A 54 -4.78 -2.92 7.33
C ALA A 54 -5.32 -2.29 8.61
N ALA A 55 -5.88 -1.10 8.50
CA ALA A 55 -6.44 -0.39 9.64
C ALA A 55 -7.66 -1.10 10.24
N ARG A 56 -8.54 -1.61 9.38
CA ARG A 56 -9.78 -2.23 9.84
C ARG A 56 -9.61 -3.65 10.38
N ARG A 57 -8.67 -4.40 9.80
CA ARG A 57 -8.50 -5.81 10.13
C ARG A 57 -7.30 -6.08 11.04
N GLY A 58 -6.43 -5.09 11.22
CA GLY A 58 -5.19 -5.30 11.94
C GLY A 58 -4.22 -6.23 11.23
N ALA A 59 -4.36 -6.35 9.90
CA ALA A 59 -3.50 -7.21 9.10
C ALA A 59 -2.25 -6.46 8.65
N SER A 60 -1.17 -7.20 8.45
CA SER A 60 0.08 -6.62 7.96
C SER A 60 0.00 -6.36 6.46
N VAL A 61 0.85 -5.46 5.98
CA VAL A 61 0.97 -5.19 4.54
C VAL A 61 1.31 -6.47 3.79
N ASP A 62 2.18 -7.31 4.34
CA ASP A 62 2.57 -8.57 3.70
C ASP A 62 1.41 -9.54 3.56
N GLU A 63 0.57 -9.66 4.59
CA GLU A 63 -0.62 -10.50 4.52
C GLU A 63 -1.59 -10.02 3.45
N LEU A 64 -1.80 -8.71 3.38
CA LEU A 64 -2.71 -8.12 2.42
C LEU A 64 -2.16 -8.22 1.00
N ALA A 65 -0.85 -8.03 0.84
CA ALA A 65 -0.21 -8.20 -0.47
C ALA A 65 -0.40 -9.63 -0.98
N ALA A 66 -0.22 -10.62 -0.09
CA ALA A 66 -0.43 -12.02 -0.45
C ALA A 66 -1.87 -12.28 -0.89
N ALA A 67 -2.84 -11.68 -0.19
CA ALA A 67 -4.26 -11.80 -0.54
C ALA A 67 -4.55 -11.23 -1.92
N VAL A 68 -4.00 -10.06 -2.23
CA VAL A 68 -4.18 -9.43 -3.55
C VAL A 68 -3.59 -10.30 -4.64
N ARG A 69 -2.38 -10.81 -4.43
CA ARG A 69 -1.71 -11.66 -5.43
C ARG A 69 -2.49 -12.93 -5.70
N ARG A 70 -3.10 -13.54 -4.67
CA ARG A 70 -3.94 -14.73 -4.85
C ARG A 70 -5.18 -14.44 -5.66
N SER A 71 -5.78 -13.26 -5.50
CA SER A 71 -7.02 -12.91 -6.20
C SER A 71 -6.77 -12.53 -7.65
N THR A 72 -5.57 -12.09 -8.00
CA THR A 72 -5.26 -11.61 -9.34
C THR A 72 -4.45 -12.60 -10.19
N SER A 73 -4.00 -13.69 -9.60
CA SER A 73 -3.21 -14.69 -10.33
C SER A 73 -4.06 -15.76 -10.98
#